data_e35ee84efd79a0bc53eca174166ce938
#
_entry.id   e35ee84efd79a0bc53eca174166ce938
#
_cell.length_a   1.000
_cell.length_b   1.000
_cell.length_c   1.000
_cell.angle_alpha   90.00
_cell.angle_beta   90.00
_cell.angle_gamma   90.00
#
_symmetry.space_group_name_H-M   'P 1'
#
loop_
_entity.id
_entity.type
_entity.pdbx_description
1 polymer ?
#
loop_
_entity_poly.entity_id
_entity_poly.type
_entity_poly.pdbx_seq_one_letter_code
_entity_poly.pdbx_strand_id
1 'polypeptide(L)'
;MGGSDTDNVTVKVLSALDQIDIDGLEIKAVVGENNPHLDSLVRAAQDNKHKIELLQNVSTMPDLMAWADMAISAAGSTCWELAYMGLPAILIITSENQVMNLEFLKRYGAATYVGNKMNISTNLISEKIIQSIMNKELRNNMSNKGKLLVDGNGSERVVKTFQILNKKAKENNERENTTVNI
;
A
#
# COMPACT_ATOMS: atom_id res chain seq x y z
N MET A 1 -5.72 -2.04 -7.80
CA MET A 1 -4.49 -1.23 -7.76
C MET A 1 -4.85 0.27 -7.73
N GLY A 2 -5.17 0.79 -6.55
CA GLY A 2 -5.80 2.10 -6.42
C GLY A 2 -7.27 2.11 -6.83
N GLY A 3 -7.95 3.27 -6.68
CA GLY A 3 -9.41 3.35 -6.84
C GLY A 3 -9.94 3.09 -8.25
N SER A 4 -9.20 3.46 -9.29
CA SER A 4 -9.62 3.31 -10.69
C SER A 4 -8.87 2.21 -11.45
N ASP A 5 -7.61 1.91 -11.09
CA ASP A 5 -6.76 0.91 -11.76
C ASP A 5 -6.85 0.97 -13.31
N THR A 6 -6.69 2.17 -13.86
CA THR A 6 -6.92 2.47 -15.29
C THR A 6 -6.13 1.58 -16.25
N ASP A 7 -4.98 1.08 -15.81
CA ASP A 7 -4.10 0.21 -16.59
C ASP A 7 -4.38 -1.29 -16.36
N ASN A 8 -5.43 -1.62 -15.60
CA ASN A 8 -5.86 -2.98 -15.28
C ASN A 8 -4.73 -3.87 -14.73
N VAL A 9 -3.91 -3.29 -13.84
CA VAL A 9 -2.78 -4.01 -13.22
C VAL A 9 -3.28 -5.14 -12.33
N THR A 10 -4.47 -5.00 -11.75
CA THR A 10 -5.09 -6.05 -10.93
C THR A 10 -5.29 -7.35 -11.73
N VAL A 11 -5.76 -7.29 -12.98
CA VAL A 11 -5.89 -8.49 -13.83
C VAL A 11 -4.53 -9.15 -14.07
N LYS A 12 -3.45 -8.37 -14.27
CA LYS A 12 -2.10 -8.97 -14.39
C LYS A 12 -1.69 -9.71 -13.12
N VAL A 13 -2.05 -9.19 -11.95
CA VAL A 13 -1.79 -9.85 -10.65
C VAL A 13 -2.61 -11.14 -10.53
N LEU A 14 -3.90 -11.12 -10.88
CA LEU A 14 -4.75 -12.31 -10.86
C LEU A 14 -4.23 -13.38 -11.83
N SER A 15 -3.80 -13.00 -13.03
CA SER A 15 -3.17 -13.90 -13.99
C SER A 15 -1.82 -14.48 -13.50
N ALA A 16 -1.07 -13.71 -12.73
CA ALA A 16 0.16 -14.18 -12.10
C ALA A 16 -0.11 -15.18 -10.97
N LEU A 17 -1.17 -14.96 -10.20
CA LEU A 17 -1.63 -15.90 -9.16
C LEU A 17 -2.06 -17.23 -9.77
N ASP A 18 -2.72 -17.21 -10.93
CA ASP A 18 -3.12 -18.44 -11.64
C ASP A 18 -1.93 -19.31 -12.06
N GLN A 19 -0.73 -18.73 -12.23
CA GLN A 19 0.50 -19.47 -12.54
C GLN A 19 1.13 -20.16 -11.32
N ILE A 20 0.68 -19.84 -10.09
CA ILE A 20 1.29 -20.34 -8.85
C ILE A 20 0.70 -21.69 -8.47
N ASP A 21 1.55 -22.70 -8.38
CA ASP A 21 1.16 -24.07 -8.03
C ASP A 21 1.36 -24.32 -6.52
N ILE A 22 0.56 -23.59 -5.71
CA ILE A 22 0.52 -23.71 -4.25
C ILE A 22 -0.95 -23.80 -3.85
N ASP A 23 -1.32 -24.93 -3.25
CA ASP A 23 -2.69 -25.15 -2.80
C ASP A 23 -3.08 -24.28 -1.59
N GLY A 24 -4.39 -24.05 -1.44
CA GLY A 24 -4.97 -23.41 -0.25
C GLY A 24 -4.80 -21.88 -0.19
N LEU A 25 -4.45 -21.24 -1.31
CA LEU A 25 -4.43 -19.77 -1.36
C LEU A 25 -5.85 -19.24 -1.37
N GLU A 26 -6.17 -18.38 -0.39
CA GLU A 26 -7.39 -17.60 -0.36
C GLU A 26 -7.05 -16.14 -0.71
N ILE A 27 -7.71 -15.60 -1.74
CA ILE A 27 -7.38 -14.29 -2.29
C ILE A 27 -8.60 -13.38 -2.18
N LYS A 28 -8.42 -12.21 -1.59
CA LYS A 28 -9.41 -11.14 -1.56
C LYS A 28 -8.87 -9.95 -2.35
N ALA A 29 -9.52 -9.63 -3.45
CA ALA A 29 -9.14 -8.51 -4.31
C ALA A 29 -10.10 -7.34 -4.10
N VAL A 30 -9.59 -6.26 -3.51
CA VAL A 30 -10.35 -5.02 -3.31
C VAL A 30 -10.36 -4.24 -4.62
N VAL A 31 -11.56 -3.98 -5.12
CA VAL A 31 -11.81 -3.28 -6.38
C VAL A 31 -12.49 -1.95 -6.07
N GLY A 32 -11.93 -0.86 -6.58
CA GLY A 32 -12.55 0.47 -6.43
C GLY A 32 -13.90 0.55 -7.16
N GLU A 33 -14.83 1.32 -6.62
CA GLU A 33 -16.19 1.47 -7.17
C GLU A 33 -16.17 1.95 -8.63
N ASN A 34 -15.24 2.84 -8.97
CA ASN A 34 -15.10 3.41 -10.31
C ASN A 34 -14.09 2.66 -11.20
N ASN A 35 -13.83 1.38 -10.92
CA ASN A 35 -12.92 0.59 -11.74
C ASN A 35 -13.58 0.24 -13.08
N PRO A 36 -13.04 0.69 -14.23
CA PRO A 36 -13.66 0.46 -15.55
C PRO A 36 -13.48 -0.99 -16.04
N HIS A 37 -12.72 -1.81 -15.33
CA HIS A 37 -12.34 -3.16 -15.74
C HIS A 37 -13.04 -4.27 -14.95
N LEU A 38 -14.17 -3.98 -14.28
CA LEU A 38 -14.84 -4.93 -13.38
C LEU A 38 -15.16 -6.25 -14.09
N ASP A 39 -15.68 -6.21 -15.33
CA ASP A 39 -16.02 -7.43 -16.08
C ASP A 39 -14.81 -8.32 -16.36
N SER A 40 -13.64 -7.72 -16.61
CA SER A 40 -12.41 -8.47 -16.85
C SER A 40 -11.86 -9.07 -15.54
N LEU A 41 -12.04 -8.37 -14.41
CA LEU A 41 -11.69 -8.85 -13.08
C LEU A 41 -12.56 -10.04 -12.67
N VAL A 42 -13.87 -9.95 -12.92
CA VAL A 42 -14.82 -11.05 -12.64
C VAL A 42 -14.42 -12.30 -13.42
N ARG A 43 -14.16 -12.17 -14.72
CA ARG A 43 -13.69 -13.30 -15.55
C ARG A 43 -12.36 -13.87 -15.03
N ALA A 44 -11.38 -13.02 -14.79
CA ALA A 44 -10.09 -13.46 -14.29
C ALA A 44 -10.16 -14.13 -12.90
N ALA A 45 -11.14 -13.76 -12.07
CA ALA A 45 -11.38 -14.40 -10.78
C ALA A 45 -12.11 -15.74 -10.92
N GLN A 46 -13.07 -15.86 -11.85
CA GLN A 46 -13.83 -17.09 -12.10
C GLN A 46 -12.97 -18.18 -12.76
N ASP A 47 -12.11 -17.77 -13.70
CA ASP A 47 -11.25 -18.68 -14.46
C ASP A 47 -9.97 -19.08 -13.69
N ASN A 48 -9.71 -18.48 -12.52
CA ASN A 48 -8.50 -18.72 -11.73
C ASN A 48 -8.60 -20.03 -10.95
N LYS A 49 -7.50 -20.78 -10.88
CA LYS A 49 -7.43 -22.02 -10.11
C LYS A 49 -7.54 -21.82 -8.60
N HIS A 50 -7.26 -20.62 -8.10
CA HIS A 50 -7.39 -20.27 -6.68
C HIS A 50 -8.75 -19.63 -6.39
N LYS A 51 -9.19 -19.75 -5.14
CA LYS A 51 -10.41 -19.09 -4.67
C LYS A 51 -10.17 -17.58 -4.56
N ILE A 52 -10.80 -16.80 -5.45
CA ILE A 52 -10.72 -15.34 -5.46
C ILE A 52 -12.08 -14.73 -5.12
N GLU A 53 -12.09 -13.88 -4.12
CA GLU A 53 -13.23 -13.06 -3.75
C GLU A 53 -12.97 -11.60 -4.17
N LEU A 54 -13.84 -11.04 -5.03
CA LEU A 54 -13.80 -9.63 -5.40
C LEU A 54 -14.63 -8.83 -4.41
N LEU A 55 -14.02 -7.83 -3.78
CA LEU A 55 -14.66 -6.99 -2.77
C LEU A 55 -14.75 -5.55 -3.27
N GLN A 56 -15.94 -4.97 -3.24
CA GLN A 56 -16.19 -3.54 -3.46
C GLN A 56 -16.76 -2.90 -2.20
N ASN A 57 -16.57 -1.59 -2.06
CA ASN A 57 -17.14 -0.82 -0.94
C ASN A 57 -16.78 -1.40 0.45
N VAL A 58 -15.52 -1.81 0.61
CA VAL A 58 -15.02 -2.34 1.88
C VAL A 58 -15.05 -1.24 2.95
N SER A 59 -15.90 -1.42 3.97
CA SER A 59 -16.06 -0.46 5.08
C SER A 59 -15.00 -0.62 6.18
N THR A 60 -14.43 -1.82 6.32
CA THR A 60 -13.46 -2.18 7.37
C THR A 60 -12.15 -2.70 6.77
N MET A 61 -11.42 -1.80 6.08
CA MET A 61 -10.12 -2.15 5.48
C MET A 61 -9.10 -2.70 6.51
N PRO A 62 -9.01 -2.18 7.75
CA PRO A 62 -8.13 -2.75 8.77
C PRO A 62 -8.40 -4.21 9.10
N ASP A 63 -9.66 -4.64 9.13
CA ASP A 63 -10.01 -6.05 9.41
C ASP A 63 -9.54 -6.96 8.26
N LEU A 64 -9.68 -6.49 7.03
CA LEU A 64 -9.19 -7.20 5.86
C LEU A 64 -7.67 -7.29 5.86
N MET A 65 -6.98 -6.22 6.24
CA MET A 65 -5.51 -6.21 6.37
C MET A 65 -5.04 -7.13 7.50
N ALA A 66 -5.79 -7.22 8.61
CA ALA A 66 -5.48 -8.10 9.73
C ALA A 66 -5.72 -9.59 9.41
N TRP A 67 -6.65 -9.88 8.50
CA TRP A 67 -6.92 -11.24 8.02
C TRP A 67 -5.81 -11.78 7.12
N ALA A 68 -5.16 -10.92 6.33
CA ALA A 68 -4.22 -11.33 5.30
C ALA A 68 -2.81 -11.62 5.85
N ASP A 69 -2.12 -12.63 5.29
CA ASP A 69 -0.71 -12.91 5.57
C ASP A 69 0.24 -12.00 4.78
N MET A 70 -0.22 -11.49 3.64
CA MET A 70 0.52 -10.57 2.78
C MET A 70 -0.40 -9.81 1.83
N ALA A 71 0.08 -8.70 1.30
CA ALA A 71 -0.65 -7.90 0.33
C ALA A 71 0.16 -7.66 -0.95
N ILE A 72 -0.57 -7.48 -2.07
CA ILE A 72 -0.02 -6.94 -3.32
C ILE A 72 -0.75 -5.64 -3.58
N SER A 73 -0.03 -4.52 -3.66
CA SER A 73 -0.64 -3.20 -3.74
C SER A 73 0.14 -2.27 -4.66
N ALA A 74 -0.53 -1.22 -5.13
CA ALA A 74 0.19 -0.07 -5.67
C ALA A 74 0.96 0.63 -4.53
N ALA A 75 2.08 1.28 -4.87
CA ALA A 75 2.91 2.02 -3.91
C ALA A 75 2.31 3.41 -3.55
N GLY A 76 0.98 3.53 -3.54
CA GLY A 76 0.22 4.70 -3.12
C GLY A 76 0.15 4.85 -1.60
N SER A 77 -0.79 5.68 -1.09
CA SER A 77 -0.94 5.93 0.36
C SER A 77 -1.23 4.66 1.17
N THR A 78 -1.94 3.69 0.59
CA THR A 78 -2.23 2.40 1.24
C THR A 78 -0.97 1.64 1.67
N CYS A 79 0.18 1.86 1.02
CA CYS A 79 1.42 1.19 1.45
C CYS A 79 1.84 1.58 2.88
N TRP A 80 1.49 2.78 3.35
CA TRP A 80 1.71 3.22 4.73
C TRP A 80 0.76 2.57 5.72
N GLU A 81 -0.49 2.34 5.29
CA GLU A 81 -1.49 1.60 6.08
C GLU A 81 -1.06 0.14 6.26
N LEU A 82 -0.59 -0.51 5.18
CA LEU A 82 -0.02 -1.85 5.22
C LEU A 82 1.18 -1.92 6.17
N ALA A 83 2.08 -0.93 6.11
CA ALA A 83 3.25 -0.85 6.98
C ALA A 83 2.83 -0.68 8.46
N TYR A 84 1.86 0.21 8.75
CA TYR A 84 1.31 0.40 10.09
C TYR A 84 0.70 -0.88 10.65
N MET A 85 -0.09 -1.59 9.85
CA MET A 85 -0.67 -2.88 10.21
C MET A 85 0.38 -3.99 10.35
N GLY A 86 1.59 -3.76 9.85
CA GLY A 86 2.64 -4.76 9.77
C GLY A 86 2.32 -5.88 8.77
N LEU A 87 1.52 -5.57 7.75
CA LEU A 87 1.21 -6.53 6.71
C LEU A 87 2.31 -6.52 5.63
N PRO A 88 3.03 -7.64 5.44
CA PRO A 88 4.06 -7.72 4.41
C PRO A 88 3.50 -7.39 3.04
N ALA A 89 4.16 -6.51 2.29
CA ALA A 89 3.65 -6.03 1.03
C ALA A 89 4.61 -6.21 -0.14
N ILE A 90 4.04 -6.64 -1.28
CA ILE A 90 4.65 -6.57 -2.60
C ILE A 90 4.09 -5.34 -3.30
N LEU A 91 4.93 -4.38 -3.64
CA LEU A 91 4.52 -3.11 -4.21
C LEU A 91 4.79 -3.03 -5.71
N ILE A 92 3.85 -2.42 -6.42
CA ILE A 92 3.93 -2.13 -7.86
C ILE A 92 3.80 -0.62 -8.04
N ILE A 93 4.67 0.00 -8.85
CA ILE A 93 4.50 1.40 -9.24
C ILE A 93 3.48 1.48 -10.37
N THR A 94 2.36 2.14 -10.12
CA THR A 94 1.32 2.42 -11.12
C THR A 94 1.30 3.89 -11.56
N SER A 95 2.02 4.77 -10.84
CA SER A 95 2.12 6.20 -11.13
C SER A 95 3.44 6.77 -10.59
N GLU A 96 3.98 7.81 -11.23
CA GLU A 96 5.28 8.40 -10.91
C GLU A 96 5.38 8.95 -9.47
N ASN A 97 4.29 9.51 -8.95
CA ASN A 97 4.25 10.04 -7.58
C ASN A 97 4.41 8.96 -6.49
N GLN A 98 4.39 7.68 -6.86
CA GLN A 98 4.56 6.55 -5.94
C GLN A 98 6.02 6.13 -5.75
N VAL A 99 6.94 6.62 -6.58
CA VAL A 99 8.36 6.24 -6.57
C VAL A 99 8.98 6.51 -5.20
N MET A 100 8.73 7.69 -4.62
CA MET A 100 9.31 8.06 -3.31
C MET A 100 8.82 7.15 -2.18
N ASN A 101 7.54 6.80 -2.17
CA ASN A 101 6.98 5.88 -1.17
C ASN A 101 7.68 4.53 -1.23
N LEU A 102 7.79 3.99 -2.45
CA LEU A 102 8.43 2.71 -2.68
C LEU A 102 9.90 2.73 -2.24
N GLU A 103 10.69 3.72 -2.71
CA GLU A 103 12.13 3.79 -2.40
C GLU A 103 12.36 3.89 -0.88
N PHE A 104 11.49 4.62 -0.17
CA PHE A 104 11.56 4.69 1.27
C PHE A 104 11.28 3.32 1.91
N LEU A 105 10.15 2.69 1.63
CA LEU A 105 9.78 1.40 2.23
C LEU A 105 10.78 0.29 1.88
N LYS A 106 11.27 0.26 0.64
CA LYS A 106 12.29 -0.67 0.16
C LYS A 106 13.62 -0.47 0.89
N ARG A 107 14.08 0.79 1.03
CA ARG A 107 15.33 1.13 1.73
C ARG A 107 15.34 0.61 3.17
N TYR A 108 14.22 0.68 3.86
CA TYR A 108 14.08 0.16 5.21
C TYR A 108 13.67 -1.31 5.27
N GLY A 109 13.44 -1.94 4.13
CA GLY A 109 13.06 -3.35 4.03
C GLY A 109 11.67 -3.65 4.58
N ALA A 110 10.77 -2.67 4.55
CA ALA A 110 9.37 -2.81 4.98
C ALA A 110 8.44 -3.31 3.87
N ALA A 111 8.90 -3.36 2.63
CA ALA A 111 8.18 -3.90 1.49
C ALA A 111 9.14 -4.48 0.44
N THR A 112 8.63 -5.36 -0.41
CA THR A 112 9.31 -5.79 -1.63
C THR A 112 8.73 -5.09 -2.86
N TYR A 113 9.47 -5.11 -3.96
CA TYR A 113 9.12 -4.44 -5.19
C TYR A 113 9.15 -5.41 -6.37
N VAL A 114 8.14 -5.31 -7.24
CA VAL A 114 8.08 -6.11 -8.47
C VAL A 114 8.54 -5.32 -9.68
N GLY A 115 8.08 -4.09 -9.84
CA GLY A 115 8.36 -3.29 -11.03
C GLY A 115 7.36 -2.16 -11.23
N ASN A 116 7.58 -1.42 -12.33
CA ASN A 116 6.63 -0.42 -12.82
C ASN A 116 5.59 -1.12 -13.72
N LYS A 117 4.33 -0.68 -13.68
CA LYS A 117 3.21 -1.21 -14.49
C LYS A 117 3.55 -1.44 -15.97
N MET A 118 4.47 -0.66 -16.54
CA MET A 118 4.88 -0.76 -17.94
C MET A 118 5.81 -1.96 -18.21
N ASN A 119 6.59 -2.38 -17.20
CA ASN A 119 7.67 -3.35 -17.38
C ASN A 119 7.48 -4.64 -16.56
N ILE A 120 6.33 -4.80 -15.89
CA ILE A 120 6.04 -6.02 -15.12
C ILE A 120 5.42 -7.09 -16.02
N SER A 121 5.94 -8.32 -15.93
CA SER A 121 5.33 -9.51 -16.49
C SER A 121 4.62 -10.32 -15.42
N THR A 122 3.66 -11.16 -15.82
CA THR A 122 2.99 -12.09 -14.91
C THR A 122 3.99 -13.05 -14.25
N ASN A 123 5.01 -13.52 -14.98
CA ASN A 123 6.06 -14.37 -14.44
C ASN A 123 6.85 -13.68 -13.32
N LEU A 124 7.23 -12.41 -13.50
CA LEU A 124 7.96 -11.69 -12.45
C LEU A 124 7.10 -11.46 -11.21
N ILE A 125 5.80 -11.20 -11.39
CA ILE A 125 4.85 -11.07 -10.28
C ILE A 125 4.72 -12.40 -9.55
N SER A 126 4.50 -13.53 -10.27
CA SER A 126 4.36 -14.86 -9.67
C SER A 126 5.62 -15.29 -8.91
N GLU A 127 6.82 -15.07 -9.46
CA GLU A 127 8.09 -15.33 -8.77
C GLU A 127 8.18 -14.56 -7.43
N LYS A 128 7.82 -13.28 -7.42
CA LYS A 128 7.85 -12.47 -6.19
C LYS A 128 6.82 -12.91 -5.16
N ILE A 129 5.65 -13.34 -5.61
CA ILE A 129 4.62 -13.90 -4.74
C ILE A 129 5.11 -15.20 -4.12
N ILE A 130 5.61 -16.14 -4.92
CA ILE A 130 6.15 -17.42 -4.44
C ILE A 130 7.29 -17.18 -3.45
N GLN A 131 8.24 -16.31 -3.79
CA GLN A 131 9.34 -15.94 -2.89
C GLN A 131 8.81 -15.46 -1.53
N SER A 132 7.78 -14.62 -1.55
CA SER A 132 7.20 -14.07 -0.32
C SER A 132 6.40 -15.12 0.47
N ILE A 133 5.66 -16.01 -0.20
CA ILE A 133 4.92 -17.11 0.44
C ILE A 133 5.90 -18.07 1.12
N MET A 134 6.93 -18.49 0.41
CA MET A 134 7.88 -19.51 0.89
C MET A 134 8.86 -18.98 1.95
N ASN A 135 9.03 -17.68 2.08
CA ASN A 135 9.99 -17.07 2.99
C ASN A 135 9.31 -16.37 4.17
N LYS A 136 8.96 -17.14 5.20
CA LYS A 136 8.35 -16.61 6.42
C LYS A 136 9.23 -15.58 7.15
N GLU A 137 10.55 -15.76 7.12
CA GLU A 137 11.48 -14.82 7.74
C GLU A 137 11.44 -13.46 7.05
N LEU A 138 11.41 -13.44 5.71
CA LEU A 138 11.24 -12.22 4.91
C LEU A 138 9.94 -11.49 5.31
N ARG A 139 8.81 -12.21 5.41
CA ARG A 139 7.54 -11.62 5.82
C ARG A 139 7.61 -11.05 7.24
N ASN A 140 8.17 -11.79 8.20
CA ASN A 140 8.34 -11.32 9.57
C ASN A 140 9.22 -10.06 9.64
N ASN A 141 10.30 -10.02 8.88
CA ASN A 141 11.18 -8.86 8.80
C ASN A 141 10.47 -7.64 8.23
N MET A 142 9.70 -7.79 7.14
CA MET A 142 8.89 -6.71 6.57
C MET A 142 7.84 -6.20 7.57
N SER A 143 7.13 -7.11 8.24
CA SER A 143 6.14 -6.77 9.27
C SER A 143 6.74 -5.93 10.39
N ASN A 144 7.83 -6.39 10.99
CA ASN A 144 8.49 -5.69 12.09
C ASN A 144 9.00 -4.31 11.67
N LYS A 145 9.62 -4.22 10.50
CA LYS A 145 10.15 -2.95 9.97
C LYS A 145 9.04 -1.96 9.61
N GLY A 146 7.93 -2.45 9.06
CA GLY A 146 6.75 -1.62 8.77
C GLY A 146 6.22 -0.95 10.04
N LYS A 147 5.98 -1.72 11.09
CA LYS A 147 5.50 -1.23 12.39
C LYS A 147 6.46 -0.24 13.06
N LEU A 148 7.76 -0.36 12.84
CA LEU A 148 8.74 0.60 13.36
C LEU A 148 8.75 1.92 12.57
N LEU A 149 8.39 1.90 11.29
CA LEU A 149 8.40 3.08 10.44
C LEU A 149 7.15 3.95 10.60
N VAL A 150 6.01 3.35 10.88
CA VAL A 150 4.70 4.03 10.92
C VAL A 150 4.05 3.81 12.27
N ASP A 151 4.04 4.85 13.10
CA ASP A 151 3.52 4.83 14.48
C ASP A 151 2.07 5.31 14.60
N GLY A 152 1.42 5.71 13.49
CA GLY A 152 0.06 6.23 13.47
C GLY A 152 -0.12 7.66 13.99
N ASN A 153 0.93 8.31 14.53
CA ASN A 153 0.83 9.63 15.19
C ASN A 153 1.13 10.81 14.24
N GLY A 154 1.11 10.60 12.91
CA GLY A 154 1.47 11.64 11.93
C GLY A 154 0.61 12.87 12.01
N SER A 155 -0.72 12.73 12.08
CA SER A 155 -1.67 13.85 12.19
C SER A 155 -1.48 14.66 13.48
N GLU A 156 -1.21 13.99 14.60
CA GLU A 156 -0.94 14.67 15.87
C GLU A 156 0.34 15.53 15.79
N ARG A 157 1.39 15.01 15.17
CA ARG A 157 2.62 15.78 14.94
C ARG A 157 2.39 17.02 14.08
N VAL A 158 1.56 16.91 13.04
CA VAL A 158 1.19 18.06 12.20
C VAL A 158 0.45 19.11 13.02
N VAL A 159 -0.57 18.71 13.79
CA VAL A 159 -1.33 19.64 14.67
C VAL A 159 -0.41 20.34 15.68
N LYS A 160 0.44 19.61 16.37
CA LYS A 160 1.42 20.19 17.31
C LYS A 160 2.35 21.20 16.63
N THR A 161 2.82 20.89 15.42
CA THR A 161 3.67 21.81 14.64
C THR A 161 2.94 23.12 14.31
N PHE A 162 1.69 23.04 13.86
CA PHE A 162 0.87 24.24 13.61
C PHE A 162 0.65 25.08 14.87
N GLN A 163 0.38 24.45 16.01
CA GLN A 163 0.22 25.15 17.28
C GLN A 163 1.48 25.92 17.68
N ILE A 164 2.66 25.31 17.52
CA ILE A 164 3.95 25.95 17.80
C ILE A 164 4.19 27.13 16.87
N LEU A 165 3.93 26.98 15.57
CA LEU A 165 4.11 28.04 14.58
C LEU A 165 3.17 29.23 14.86
N ASN A 166 1.90 28.98 15.17
CA ASN A 166 0.94 30.02 15.51
C ASN A 166 1.32 30.77 16.78
N LYS A 167 1.87 30.08 17.80
CA LYS A 167 2.35 30.73 19.01
C LYS A 167 3.53 31.68 18.73
N LYS A 168 4.52 31.21 17.97
CA LYS A 168 5.67 32.04 17.55
C LYS A 168 5.26 33.25 16.73
N ALA A 169 4.28 33.10 15.81
CA ALA A 169 3.78 34.21 15.01
C ALA A 169 3.10 35.27 15.87
N LYS A 170 2.32 34.89 16.89
CA LYS A 170 1.73 35.82 17.83
C LYS A 170 2.78 36.56 18.65
N GLU A 171 3.75 35.87 19.21
CA GLU A 171 4.84 36.46 19.99
C GLU A 171 5.67 37.48 19.18
N ASN A 172 5.91 37.22 17.89
CA ASN A 172 6.61 38.12 16.99
C ASN A 172 5.79 39.39 16.71
N ASN A 173 4.49 39.25 16.41
CA ASN A 173 3.59 40.40 16.20
C ASN A 173 3.47 41.30 17.45
N GLU A 174 3.45 40.70 18.63
CA GLU A 174 3.43 41.46 19.90
C GLU A 174 4.73 42.24 20.11
N ARG A 175 5.89 41.68 19.79
CA ARG A 175 7.19 42.36 19.85
C ARG A 175 7.31 43.50 18.86
N GLU A 176 6.86 43.32 17.61
CA GLU A 176 6.86 44.40 16.61
C GLU A 176 5.96 45.57 17.02
N ASN A 177 4.78 45.28 17.57
CA ASN A 177 3.86 46.33 18.06
C ASN A 177 4.39 47.06 19.31
N THR A 178 5.28 46.47 20.09
CA THR A 178 5.87 47.10 21.29
C THR A 178 7.05 48.00 20.91
N THR A 179 7.65 47.81 19.72
CA THR A 179 8.84 48.57 19.27
C THR A 179 8.46 49.88 18.52
N VAL A 180 7.18 50.14 18.25
CA VAL A 180 6.69 51.31 17.48
C VAL A 180 6.23 52.46 18.36
N ASN A 181 6.31 52.40 19.70
CA ASN A 181 5.94 53.44 20.63
C ASN A 181 7.20 54.12 21.25
N ILE A 182 7.97 54.86 20.43
CA ILE A 182 8.93 55.88 20.91
C ILE A 182 8.84 57.13 20.02
#